data_7c0e79ed21ff34dc64d9aacd26a76b93
#
_entry.id   7c0e79ed21ff34dc64d9aacd26a76b93
#
_cell.length_a   1.000
_cell.length_b   1.000
_cell.length_c   1.000
_cell.angle_alpha   90.00
_cell.angle_beta   90.00
_cell.angle_gamma   90.00
#
_symmetry.space_group_name_H-M   'P 1'
#
loop_
_entity.id
_entity.type
_entity.pdbx_description
1 polymer ?
#
loop_
_entity_poly.entity_id
_entity_poly.type
_entity_poly.pdbx_seq_one_letter_code
_entity_poly.pdbx_strand_id
1 'polypeptide(L)'
;MLEKLQNSRNALGLIFMLPAAVLLLLFLTYPLGLGVWLGFTDAKVGRPGEWIGFENYAYLITDSVTQLALFNTLFYTTIASALKFFLGLWLALLLNKNLRFKTFFRAVILLPYIVPTALSAIAFWWLFDSQFSIISWVLVKMGVIDTYIDFLGSPWNARFSVIAANVWRGVPFVAITLLAGLQTISPSYYEASAIDGATPWQQFRHVTLPLLTPIIAVVMTFSVLFTFTDFQLIYVITRGGPLNATHLMATLSFQRAISGGALGEGAAISIAMVPFLLAAIMFSYFGLQRRAWQQGGADK
;
A
#
# COMPACT_ATOMS: atom_id res chain seq x y z
N MET A 1 -10.27 31.11 38.48
CA MET A 1 -9.75 30.77 37.13
C MET A 1 -9.94 29.26 36.84
N LEU A 2 -9.61 28.37 37.79
CA LEU A 2 -9.79 26.92 37.70
C LEU A 2 -11.27 26.51 37.53
N GLU A 3 -12.21 27.10 38.29
CA GLU A 3 -13.65 26.81 38.16
C GLU A 3 -14.22 27.19 36.79
N LYS A 4 -13.75 28.28 36.15
CA LYS A 4 -14.16 28.65 34.79
C LYS A 4 -13.62 27.67 33.74
N LEU A 5 -12.44 27.09 33.97
CA LEU A 5 -11.86 26.06 33.11
C LEU A 5 -12.61 24.71 33.27
N GLN A 6 -12.99 24.36 34.51
CA GLN A 6 -13.75 23.13 34.77
C GLN A 6 -15.19 23.18 34.24
N ASN A 7 -15.79 24.34 34.14
CA ASN A 7 -17.14 24.53 33.60
C ASN A 7 -17.20 24.73 32.07
N SER A 8 -16.07 24.87 31.41
CA SER A 8 -16.03 25.01 29.96
C SER A 8 -15.76 23.64 29.27
N ARG A 9 -16.76 23.13 28.54
CA ARG A 9 -16.65 21.86 27.81
C ARG A 9 -15.43 21.86 26.85
N ASN A 10 -15.13 23.00 26.23
CA ASN A 10 -14.00 23.15 25.31
C ASN A 10 -12.65 23.11 26.05
N ALA A 11 -12.55 23.76 27.22
CA ALA A 11 -11.34 23.75 28.03
C ALA A 11 -11.03 22.37 28.57
N LEU A 12 -12.04 21.66 29.06
CA LEU A 12 -11.91 20.28 29.53
C LEU A 12 -11.48 19.36 28.35
N GLY A 13 -12.13 19.50 27.20
CA GLY A 13 -11.74 18.75 25.99
C GLY A 13 -10.28 18.96 25.60
N LEU A 14 -9.81 20.22 25.60
CA LEU A 14 -8.41 20.54 25.31
C LEU A 14 -7.46 19.94 26.35
N ILE A 15 -7.79 20.01 27.64
CA ILE A 15 -6.95 19.45 28.72
C ILE A 15 -6.85 17.92 28.58
N PHE A 16 -7.94 17.23 28.28
CA PHE A 16 -7.93 15.77 28.10
C PHE A 16 -7.19 15.35 26.80
N MET A 17 -7.21 16.17 25.77
CA MET A 17 -6.45 15.93 24.53
C MET A 17 -4.96 16.27 24.65
N LEU A 18 -4.58 17.11 25.63
CA LEU A 18 -3.22 17.64 25.74
C LEU A 18 -2.14 16.56 25.84
N PRO A 19 -2.26 15.49 26.66
CA PRO A 19 -1.26 14.43 26.70
C PRO A 19 -1.02 13.77 25.32
N ALA A 20 -2.11 13.44 24.62
CA ALA A 20 -2.02 12.86 23.28
C ALA A 20 -1.46 13.86 22.27
N ALA A 21 -1.86 15.13 22.32
CA ALA A 21 -1.37 16.18 21.47
C ALA A 21 0.14 16.41 21.66
N VAL A 22 0.63 16.45 22.90
CA VAL A 22 2.07 16.60 23.19
C VAL A 22 2.86 15.42 22.63
N LEU A 23 2.39 14.19 22.81
CA LEU A 23 3.05 13.01 22.24
C LEU A 23 3.11 13.08 20.72
N LEU A 24 2.00 13.44 20.06
CA LEU A 24 1.96 13.58 18.61
C LEU A 24 2.88 14.71 18.10
N LEU A 25 2.92 15.84 18.80
CA LEU A 25 3.81 16.94 18.44
C LEU A 25 5.29 16.56 18.57
N LEU A 26 5.68 15.89 19.66
CA LEU A 26 7.08 15.51 19.89
C LEU A 26 7.53 14.36 19.00
N PHE A 27 6.72 13.32 18.85
CA PHE A 27 7.16 12.08 18.18
C PHE A 27 6.75 11.98 16.72
N LEU A 28 5.78 12.78 16.27
CA LEU A 28 5.34 12.77 14.88
C LEU A 28 5.67 14.09 14.18
N THR A 29 5.19 15.23 14.72
CA THR A 29 5.29 16.52 14.01
C THR A 29 6.74 17.03 13.97
N TYR A 30 7.49 16.91 15.06
CA TYR A 30 8.88 17.36 15.11
C TYR A 30 9.77 16.57 14.13
N PRO A 31 9.81 15.21 14.11
CA PRO A 31 10.61 14.47 13.12
C PRO A 31 10.19 14.74 11.68
N LEU A 32 8.88 14.88 11.42
CA LEU A 32 8.39 15.24 10.07
C LEU A 32 8.88 16.64 9.67
N GLY A 33 8.75 17.63 10.56
CA GLY A 33 9.24 18.98 10.32
C GLY A 33 10.74 19.02 10.09
N LEU A 34 11.52 18.25 10.87
CA LEU A 34 12.95 18.09 10.66
C LEU A 34 13.26 17.45 9.31
N GLY A 35 12.51 16.41 8.91
CA GLY A 35 12.65 15.79 7.59
C GLY A 35 12.39 16.78 6.46
N VAL A 36 11.34 17.61 6.59
CA VAL A 36 11.06 18.69 5.62
C VAL A 36 12.23 19.66 5.56
N TRP A 37 12.72 20.14 6.70
CA TRP A 37 13.88 21.06 6.76
C TRP A 37 15.12 20.45 6.10
N LEU A 38 15.46 19.21 6.43
CA LEU A 38 16.63 18.52 5.86
C LEU A 38 16.56 18.42 4.33
N GLY A 39 15.37 18.23 3.75
CA GLY A 39 15.20 18.19 2.30
C GLY A 39 15.63 19.45 1.55
N PHE A 40 15.74 20.59 2.26
CA PHE A 40 16.22 21.87 1.71
C PHE A 40 17.66 22.18 2.11
N THR A 41 18.40 21.20 2.63
CA THR A 41 19.79 21.37 3.10
C THR A 41 20.74 20.37 2.43
N ASP A 42 22.04 20.66 2.45
CA ASP A 42 23.10 19.74 2.05
C ASP A 42 23.59 18.83 3.20
N ALA A 43 22.73 18.58 4.19
CA ALA A 43 23.07 17.83 5.39
C ALA A 43 23.58 16.42 5.05
N LYS A 44 24.67 16.04 5.73
CA LYS A 44 25.26 14.70 5.64
C LYS A 44 25.40 14.09 7.03
N VAL A 45 25.53 12.78 7.10
CA VAL A 45 25.79 12.09 8.38
C VAL A 45 27.07 12.65 9.01
N GLY A 46 26.97 13.11 10.25
CA GLY A 46 28.09 13.73 10.99
C GLY A 46 28.39 15.18 10.62
N ARG A 47 27.71 15.80 9.66
CA ARG A 47 27.85 17.22 9.30
C ARG A 47 26.50 17.91 9.27
N PRO A 48 26.29 18.98 10.08
CA PRO A 48 25.10 19.80 9.95
C PRO A 48 25.05 20.40 8.53
N GLY A 49 23.84 20.48 7.95
CA GLY A 49 23.66 21.03 6.61
C GLY A 49 23.46 22.54 6.62
N GLU A 50 23.86 23.17 5.53
CA GLU A 50 23.49 24.53 5.20
C GLU A 50 22.22 24.56 4.35
N TRP A 51 21.47 25.65 4.40
CA TRP A 51 20.27 25.82 3.57
C TRP A 51 20.64 26.04 2.11
N ILE A 52 20.27 25.12 1.24
CA ILE A 52 20.53 25.17 -0.23
C ILE A 52 19.24 25.35 -1.07
N GLY A 53 18.10 25.61 -0.42
CA GLY A 53 16.84 25.81 -1.11
C GLY A 53 16.38 24.57 -1.89
N PHE A 54 16.10 24.70 -3.17
CA PHE A 54 15.58 23.64 -4.03
C PHE A 54 16.63 22.82 -4.80
N GLU A 55 17.92 22.96 -4.49
CA GLU A 55 19.00 22.28 -5.23
C GLU A 55 18.85 20.75 -5.22
N ASN A 56 18.52 20.16 -4.06
CA ASN A 56 18.24 18.73 -3.98
C ASN A 56 17.11 18.32 -4.96
N TYR A 57 16.02 19.07 -5.01
CA TYR A 57 14.88 18.77 -5.89
C TYR A 57 15.24 18.93 -7.36
N ALA A 58 16.02 19.96 -7.72
CA ALA A 58 16.52 20.14 -9.07
C ALA A 58 17.42 18.97 -9.50
N TYR A 59 18.29 18.51 -8.60
CA TYR A 59 19.10 17.32 -8.82
C TYR A 59 18.24 16.06 -9.03
N LEU A 60 17.25 15.81 -8.15
CA LEU A 60 16.39 14.63 -8.24
C LEU A 60 15.61 14.53 -9.56
N ILE A 61 15.24 15.66 -10.16
CA ILE A 61 14.55 15.68 -11.45
C ILE A 61 15.49 15.22 -12.59
N THR A 62 16.79 15.45 -12.47
CA THR A 62 17.79 15.11 -13.50
C THR A 62 18.47 13.76 -13.25
N ASP A 63 18.40 13.24 -12.01
CA ASP A 63 19.04 11.98 -11.64
C ASP A 63 18.28 10.78 -12.21
N SER A 64 18.93 10.02 -13.08
CA SER A 64 18.35 8.87 -13.77
C SER A 64 17.90 7.76 -12.80
N VAL A 65 18.59 7.60 -11.66
CA VAL A 65 18.23 6.60 -10.65
C VAL A 65 16.94 6.99 -9.93
N THR A 66 16.77 8.28 -9.64
CA THR A 66 15.53 8.81 -9.06
C THR A 66 14.35 8.69 -10.03
N GLN A 67 14.55 9.00 -11.30
CA GLN A 67 13.52 8.82 -12.33
C GLN A 67 13.11 7.35 -12.45
N LEU A 68 14.09 6.44 -12.45
CA LEU A 68 13.84 5.00 -12.48
C LEU A 68 13.09 4.53 -11.22
N ALA A 69 13.47 5.01 -10.03
CA ALA A 69 12.79 4.68 -8.79
C ALA A 69 11.34 5.20 -8.75
N LEU A 70 11.09 6.39 -9.30
CA LEU A 70 9.73 6.91 -9.47
C LEU A 70 8.90 6.03 -10.41
N PHE A 71 9.45 5.67 -11.58
CA PHE A 71 8.81 4.74 -12.50
C PHE A 71 8.52 3.40 -11.81
N ASN A 72 9.50 2.81 -11.12
CA ASN A 72 9.34 1.55 -10.41
C ASN A 72 8.25 1.66 -9.33
N THR A 73 8.20 2.76 -8.58
CA THR A 73 7.19 2.99 -7.54
C THR A 73 5.78 3.02 -8.12
N LEU A 74 5.59 3.78 -9.21
CA LEU A 74 4.30 3.88 -9.88
C LEU A 74 3.90 2.55 -10.53
N PHE A 75 4.82 1.88 -11.22
CA PHE A 75 4.60 0.58 -11.85
C PHE A 75 4.25 -0.49 -10.81
N TYR A 76 5.09 -0.63 -9.78
CA TYR A 76 4.89 -1.58 -8.69
C TYR A 76 3.54 -1.36 -8.00
N THR A 77 3.24 -0.12 -7.63
CA THR A 77 2.02 0.23 -6.92
C THR A 77 0.78 -0.05 -7.77
N THR A 78 0.80 0.34 -9.04
CA THR A 78 -0.33 0.16 -9.95
C THR A 78 -0.60 -1.31 -10.20
N ILE A 79 0.42 -2.08 -10.60
CA ILE A 79 0.25 -3.50 -10.94
C ILE A 79 -0.10 -4.32 -9.69
N ALA A 80 0.63 -4.14 -8.58
CA ALA A 80 0.36 -4.89 -7.36
C ALA A 80 -1.03 -4.57 -6.79
N SER A 81 -1.46 -3.29 -6.80
CA SER A 81 -2.78 -2.91 -6.28
C SER A 81 -3.91 -3.42 -7.19
N ALA A 82 -3.74 -3.38 -8.51
CA ALA A 82 -4.71 -3.95 -9.44
C ALA A 82 -4.85 -5.46 -9.23
N LEU A 83 -3.75 -6.20 -9.14
CA LEU A 83 -3.78 -7.65 -8.89
C LEU A 83 -4.42 -7.97 -7.53
N LYS A 84 -4.08 -7.22 -6.48
CA LYS A 84 -4.71 -7.38 -5.15
C LYS A 84 -6.21 -7.11 -5.19
N PHE A 85 -6.65 -6.11 -5.96
CA PHE A 85 -8.07 -5.82 -6.12
C PHE A 85 -8.80 -6.99 -6.79
N PHE A 86 -8.35 -7.44 -7.97
CA PHE A 86 -9.03 -8.50 -8.70
C PHE A 86 -9.02 -9.83 -7.96
N LEU A 87 -7.86 -10.24 -7.43
CA LEU A 87 -7.74 -11.49 -6.67
C LEU A 87 -8.50 -11.41 -5.34
N GLY A 88 -8.41 -10.26 -4.64
CA GLY A 88 -9.11 -10.03 -3.39
C GLY A 88 -10.64 -10.02 -3.57
N LEU A 89 -11.15 -9.35 -4.60
CA LEU A 89 -12.56 -9.35 -4.93
C LEU A 89 -13.07 -10.76 -5.31
N TRP A 90 -12.31 -11.46 -6.14
CA TRP A 90 -12.63 -12.84 -6.51
C TRP A 90 -12.71 -13.75 -5.27
N LEU A 91 -11.72 -13.68 -4.37
CA LEU A 91 -11.73 -14.43 -3.11
C LEU A 91 -12.87 -14.02 -2.19
N ALA A 92 -13.17 -12.71 -2.08
CA ALA A 92 -14.29 -12.23 -1.27
C ALA A 92 -15.62 -12.78 -1.76
N LEU A 93 -15.88 -12.74 -3.08
CA LEU A 93 -17.07 -13.29 -3.68
C LEU A 93 -17.17 -14.81 -3.48
N LEU A 94 -16.04 -15.53 -3.59
CA LEU A 94 -16.00 -16.97 -3.35
C LEU A 94 -16.32 -17.29 -1.88
N LEU A 95 -15.69 -16.60 -0.93
CA LEU A 95 -15.90 -16.80 0.50
C LEU A 95 -17.27 -16.32 1.01
N ASN A 96 -17.96 -15.48 0.23
CA ASN A 96 -19.33 -15.05 0.54
C ASN A 96 -20.37 -16.13 0.26
N LYS A 97 -20.06 -17.11 -0.57
CA LYS A 97 -20.94 -18.27 -0.84
C LYS A 97 -21.05 -19.16 0.40
N ASN A 98 -22.08 -20.02 0.40
CA ASN A 98 -22.25 -21.05 1.44
C ASN A 98 -21.25 -22.20 1.24
N LEU A 99 -20.03 -22.00 1.71
CA LEU A 99 -18.98 -23.01 1.65
C LEU A 99 -18.97 -23.87 2.91
N ARG A 100 -18.81 -25.19 2.73
CA ARG A 100 -18.46 -26.08 3.83
C ARG A 100 -17.07 -25.71 4.35
N PHE A 101 -16.87 -25.64 5.67
CA PHE A 101 -15.62 -25.20 6.31
C PHE A 101 -15.22 -23.72 6.04
N LYS A 102 -16.19 -22.82 5.87
CA LYS A 102 -15.99 -21.39 5.61
C LYS A 102 -15.00 -20.73 6.58
N THR A 103 -15.09 -21.03 7.87
CA THR A 103 -14.19 -20.48 8.91
C THR A 103 -12.75 -20.91 8.70
N PHE A 104 -12.52 -22.17 8.34
CA PHE A 104 -11.18 -22.69 8.02
C PHE A 104 -10.57 -21.94 6.82
N PHE A 105 -11.31 -21.82 5.71
CA PHE A 105 -10.79 -21.08 4.54
C PHE A 105 -10.48 -19.62 4.83
N ARG A 106 -11.30 -18.95 5.64
CA ARG A 106 -11.04 -17.58 6.08
C ARG A 106 -9.75 -17.47 6.91
N ALA A 107 -9.52 -18.42 7.80
CA ALA A 107 -8.30 -18.47 8.60
C ALA A 107 -7.06 -18.72 7.73
N VAL A 108 -7.10 -19.68 6.82
CA VAL A 108 -5.98 -20.00 5.91
C VAL A 108 -5.63 -18.82 5.01
N ILE A 109 -6.62 -18.14 4.44
CA ILE A 109 -6.39 -16.97 3.57
C ILE A 109 -5.73 -15.83 4.34
N LEU A 110 -5.93 -15.71 5.66
CA LEU A 110 -5.30 -14.65 6.47
C LEU A 110 -3.83 -14.93 6.79
N LEU A 111 -3.34 -16.17 6.67
CA LEU A 111 -1.96 -16.53 7.04
C LEU A 111 -0.91 -15.65 6.38
N PRO A 112 -0.95 -15.35 5.06
CA PRO A 112 0.04 -14.49 4.42
C PRO A 112 0.14 -13.09 5.04
N TYR A 113 -0.97 -12.57 5.52
CA TYR A 113 -1.05 -11.22 6.09
C TYR A 113 -0.56 -11.16 7.54
N ILE A 114 -0.78 -12.24 8.30
CA ILE A 114 -0.39 -12.34 9.72
C ILE A 114 1.13 -12.51 9.87
N VAL A 115 1.79 -13.19 8.90
CA VAL A 115 3.24 -13.39 8.94
C VAL A 115 3.97 -12.04 8.88
N PRO A 116 4.94 -11.78 9.80
CA PRO A 116 5.73 -10.55 9.76
C PRO A 116 6.39 -10.33 8.39
N THR A 117 6.36 -9.11 7.88
CA THR A 117 6.84 -8.77 6.53
C THR A 117 8.28 -9.22 6.28
N ALA A 118 9.17 -9.02 7.27
CA ALA A 118 10.56 -9.44 7.13
C ALA A 118 10.73 -10.95 6.95
N LEU A 119 9.97 -11.75 7.68
CA LEU A 119 10.01 -13.21 7.56
C LEU A 119 9.45 -13.67 6.21
N SER A 120 8.34 -13.07 5.76
CA SER A 120 7.82 -13.32 4.42
C SER A 120 8.83 -12.95 3.34
N ALA A 121 9.49 -11.81 3.47
CA ALA A 121 10.48 -11.35 2.51
C ALA A 121 11.70 -12.28 2.44
N ILE A 122 12.20 -12.79 3.58
CA ILE A 122 13.27 -13.79 3.63
C ILE A 122 12.83 -15.09 2.95
N ALA A 123 11.59 -15.54 3.22
CA ALA A 123 11.05 -16.74 2.57
C ALA A 123 10.97 -16.59 1.05
N PHE A 124 10.51 -15.42 0.56
CA PHE A 124 10.48 -15.13 -0.87
C PHE A 124 11.86 -14.97 -1.49
N TRP A 125 12.82 -14.39 -0.77
CA TRP A 125 14.21 -14.34 -1.21
C TRP A 125 14.75 -15.76 -1.48
N TRP A 126 14.49 -16.72 -0.59
CA TRP A 126 14.84 -18.13 -0.79
C TRP A 126 14.05 -18.78 -1.94
N LEU A 127 12.75 -18.51 -2.05
CA LEU A 127 11.92 -19.06 -3.12
C LEU A 127 12.37 -18.60 -4.52
N PHE A 128 12.93 -17.39 -4.60
CA PHE A 128 13.39 -16.77 -5.84
C PHE A 128 14.89 -16.94 -6.08
N ASP A 129 15.60 -17.71 -5.26
CA ASP A 129 17.01 -18.00 -5.46
C ASP A 129 17.24 -18.73 -6.78
N SER A 130 18.31 -18.36 -7.51
CA SER A 130 18.57 -18.92 -8.84
C SER A 130 19.03 -20.38 -8.82
N GLN A 131 19.51 -20.88 -7.69
CA GLN A 131 20.04 -22.23 -7.55
C GLN A 131 19.12 -23.16 -6.71
N PHE A 132 18.46 -22.59 -5.69
CA PHE A 132 17.68 -23.37 -4.71
C PHE A 132 16.16 -23.16 -4.84
N SER A 133 15.69 -22.43 -5.84
CA SER A 133 14.26 -22.18 -6.03
C SER A 133 13.44 -23.46 -6.13
N ILE A 134 12.58 -23.70 -5.15
CA ILE A 134 11.61 -24.80 -5.21
C ILE A 134 10.64 -24.62 -6.38
N ILE A 135 10.33 -23.37 -6.75
CA ILE A 135 9.45 -23.07 -7.88
C ILE A 135 10.08 -23.57 -9.18
N SER A 136 11.35 -23.20 -9.44
CA SER A 136 12.08 -23.66 -10.62
C SER A 136 12.23 -25.18 -10.62
N TRP A 137 12.54 -25.79 -9.45
CA TRP A 137 12.66 -27.23 -9.33
C TRP A 137 11.37 -27.97 -9.72
N VAL A 138 10.21 -27.51 -9.21
CA VAL A 138 8.92 -28.10 -9.56
C VAL A 138 8.64 -27.97 -11.06
N LEU A 139 8.84 -26.78 -11.64
CA LEU A 139 8.60 -26.54 -13.07
C LEU A 139 9.49 -27.36 -13.98
N VAL A 140 10.77 -27.55 -13.63
CA VAL A 140 11.69 -28.46 -14.34
C VAL A 140 11.22 -29.90 -14.23
N LYS A 141 10.82 -30.35 -13.04
CA LYS A 141 10.31 -31.73 -12.83
C LYS A 141 9.01 -32.01 -13.57
N MET A 142 8.17 -30.98 -13.78
CA MET A 142 6.96 -31.08 -14.60
C MET A 142 7.22 -30.99 -16.11
N GLY A 143 8.45 -30.72 -16.53
CA GLY A 143 8.82 -30.54 -17.94
C GLY A 143 8.29 -29.24 -18.55
N VAL A 144 7.95 -28.25 -17.72
CA VAL A 144 7.45 -26.94 -18.18
C VAL A 144 8.59 -26.03 -18.60
N ILE A 145 9.74 -26.14 -17.95
CA ILE A 145 10.97 -25.38 -18.26
C ILE A 145 12.17 -26.34 -18.24
N ASP A 146 13.21 -25.99 -19.00
CA ASP A 146 14.43 -26.80 -19.08
C ASP A 146 15.49 -26.37 -18.06
N THR A 147 15.51 -25.11 -17.68
CA THR A 147 16.49 -24.50 -16.79
C THR A 147 15.83 -23.68 -15.70
N TYR A 148 16.53 -23.46 -14.59
CA TYR A 148 16.02 -22.64 -13.49
C TYR A 148 15.83 -21.20 -13.92
N ILE A 149 14.75 -20.59 -13.46
CA ILE A 149 14.42 -19.18 -13.71
C ILE A 149 15.31 -18.32 -12.82
N ASP A 150 15.97 -17.37 -13.43
CA ASP A 150 16.65 -16.29 -12.69
C ASP A 150 15.65 -15.21 -12.31
N PHE A 151 14.99 -15.42 -11.17
CA PHE A 151 13.93 -14.51 -10.70
C PHE A 151 14.44 -13.14 -10.29
N LEU A 152 15.66 -13.04 -9.76
CA LEU A 152 16.18 -11.80 -9.17
C LEU A 152 17.37 -11.20 -9.95
N GLY A 153 17.95 -11.92 -10.91
CA GLY A 153 19.14 -11.45 -11.65
C GLY A 153 18.80 -10.58 -12.87
N SER A 154 17.57 -10.67 -13.38
CA SER A 154 17.11 -9.83 -14.49
C SER A 154 16.19 -8.71 -14.00
N PRO A 155 16.30 -7.47 -14.55
CA PRO A 155 15.48 -6.33 -14.11
C PRO A 155 13.97 -6.57 -14.15
N TRP A 156 13.46 -7.20 -15.20
CA TRP A 156 12.02 -7.45 -15.32
C TRP A 156 11.56 -8.60 -14.44
N ASN A 157 12.34 -9.69 -14.37
CA ASN A 157 12.01 -10.80 -13.48
C ASN A 157 11.98 -10.34 -12.03
N ALA A 158 12.97 -9.53 -11.59
CA ALA A 158 13.02 -9.01 -10.24
C ALA A 158 11.79 -8.12 -9.91
N ARG A 159 11.36 -7.25 -10.86
CA ARG A 159 10.12 -6.46 -10.68
C ARG A 159 8.90 -7.34 -10.46
N PHE A 160 8.70 -8.34 -11.32
CA PHE A 160 7.54 -9.22 -11.19
C PHE A 160 7.63 -10.12 -9.94
N SER A 161 8.82 -10.54 -9.53
CA SER A 161 9.03 -11.33 -8.32
C SER A 161 8.64 -10.54 -7.07
N VAL A 162 9.09 -9.28 -6.94
CA VAL A 162 8.70 -8.46 -5.79
C VAL A 162 7.21 -8.09 -5.81
N ILE A 163 6.62 -7.89 -7.00
CA ILE A 163 5.17 -7.71 -7.14
C ILE A 163 4.42 -8.95 -6.67
N ALA A 164 4.84 -10.15 -7.09
CA ALA A 164 4.21 -11.40 -6.68
C ALA A 164 4.23 -11.58 -5.15
N ALA A 165 5.36 -11.29 -4.51
CA ALA A 165 5.49 -11.34 -3.05
C ALA A 165 4.56 -10.34 -2.34
N ASN A 166 4.46 -9.11 -2.84
CA ASN A 166 3.54 -8.10 -2.30
C ASN A 166 2.07 -8.47 -2.49
N VAL A 167 1.72 -8.98 -3.66
CA VAL A 167 0.35 -9.44 -3.97
C VAL A 167 -0.05 -10.59 -3.07
N TRP A 168 0.80 -11.61 -2.92
CA TRP A 168 0.55 -12.75 -2.03
C TRP A 168 0.26 -12.30 -0.60
N ARG A 169 1.05 -11.35 -0.10
CA ARG A 169 0.89 -10.83 1.26
C ARG A 169 -0.33 -9.91 1.40
N GLY A 170 -0.67 -9.12 0.36
CA GLY A 170 -1.68 -8.08 0.43
C GLY A 170 -3.10 -8.52 0.05
N VAL A 171 -3.26 -9.57 -0.75
CA VAL A 171 -4.57 -10.10 -1.17
C VAL A 171 -5.49 -10.43 0.00
N PRO A 172 -5.03 -11.06 1.11
CA PRO A 172 -5.89 -11.37 2.24
C PRO A 172 -6.57 -10.15 2.86
N PHE A 173 -5.85 -9.05 3.01
CA PHE A 173 -6.40 -7.80 3.56
C PHE A 173 -7.57 -7.29 2.69
N VAL A 174 -7.36 -7.22 1.38
CA VAL A 174 -8.40 -6.79 0.43
C VAL A 174 -9.58 -7.77 0.44
N ALA A 175 -9.32 -9.08 0.38
CA ALA A 175 -10.35 -10.10 0.35
C ALA A 175 -11.26 -10.08 1.58
N ILE A 176 -10.68 -10.03 2.78
CA ILE A 176 -11.47 -10.06 4.03
C ILE A 176 -12.23 -8.75 4.23
N THR A 177 -11.64 -7.60 3.88
CA THR A 177 -12.33 -6.31 3.98
C THR A 177 -13.50 -6.23 2.99
N LEU A 178 -13.31 -6.65 1.75
CA LEU A 178 -14.40 -6.72 0.77
C LEU A 178 -15.47 -7.76 1.16
N LEU A 179 -15.07 -8.89 1.74
CA LEU A 179 -16.01 -9.87 2.27
C LEU A 179 -16.88 -9.29 3.39
N ALA A 180 -16.27 -8.55 4.32
CA ALA A 180 -17.02 -7.85 5.36
C ALA A 180 -18.05 -6.87 4.75
N GLY A 181 -17.64 -6.13 3.71
CA GLY A 181 -18.52 -5.27 2.96
C GLY A 181 -19.66 -6.01 2.25
N LEU A 182 -19.38 -7.13 1.61
CA LEU A 182 -20.41 -7.96 0.99
C LEU A 182 -21.47 -8.44 1.98
N GLN A 183 -21.06 -8.69 3.23
CA GLN A 183 -21.97 -9.15 4.29
C GLN A 183 -22.87 -8.05 4.87
N THR A 184 -22.61 -6.79 4.58
CA THR A 184 -23.51 -5.67 4.96
C THR A 184 -24.63 -5.44 3.95
N ILE A 185 -24.55 -6.02 2.76
CA ILE A 185 -25.58 -5.87 1.74
C ILE A 185 -26.77 -6.76 2.09
N SER A 186 -27.97 -6.16 2.25
CA SER A 186 -29.18 -6.90 2.59
C SER A 186 -29.56 -7.88 1.47
N PRO A 187 -29.94 -9.14 1.81
CA PRO A 187 -30.47 -10.10 0.84
C PRO A 187 -31.65 -9.58 0.03
N SER A 188 -32.48 -8.69 0.60
CA SER A 188 -33.67 -8.12 -0.06
C SER A 188 -33.35 -7.40 -1.38
N TYR A 189 -32.15 -6.80 -1.53
CA TYR A 189 -31.72 -6.21 -2.80
C TYR A 189 -31.56 -7.25 -3.91
N TYR A 190 -31.04 -8.43 -3.56
CA TYR A 190 -30.88 -9.53 -4.51
C TYR A 190 -32.19 -10.19 -4.84
N GLU A 191 -33.08 -10.34 -3.86
CA GLU A 191 -34.46 -10.89 -4.05
C GLU A 191 -35.28 -9.98 -4.96
N ALA A 192 -35.29 -8.66 -4.71
CA ALA A 192 -35.97 -7.68 -5.56
C ALA A 192 -35.45 -7.71 -7.00
N SER A 193 -34.14 -7.70 -7.19
CA SER A 193 -33.53 -7.76 -8.51
C SER A 193 -33.81 -9.09 -9.24
N ALA A 194 -33.95 -10.19 -8.51
CA ALA A 194 -34.34 -11.49 -9.09
C ALA A 194 -35.81 -11.51 -9.57
N ILE A 195 -36.70 -10.81 -8.84
CA ILE A 195 -38.12 -10.63 -9.26
C ILE A 195 -38.15 -9.82 -10.57
N ASP A 196 -37.27 -8.81 -10.72
CA ASP A 196 -37.14 -8.04 -11.96
C ASP A 196 -36.43 -8.81 -13.11
N GLY A 197 -36.09 -10.08 -12.90
CA GLY A 197 -35.45 -10.94 -13.91
C GLY A 197 -33.96 -10.71 -14.12
N ALA A 198 -33.27 -10.06 -13.19
CA ALA A 198 -31.81 -9.78 -13.30
C ALA A 198 -30.99 -11.07 -13.24
N THR A 199 -30.09 -11.24 -14.20
CA THR A 199 -29.10 -12.32 -14.21
C THR A 199 -28.03 -12.10 -13.10
N PRO A 200 -27.29 -13.14 -12.67
CA PRO A 200 -26.22 -13.00 -11.65
C PRO A 200 -25.17 -11.94 -12.01
N TRP A 201 -24.83 -11.78 -13.31
CA TRP A 201 -23.92 -10.72 -13.76
C TRP A 201 -24.53 -9.32 -13.63
N GLN A 202 -25.83 -9.18 -13.92
CA GLN A 202 -26.55 -7.93 -13.73
C GLN A 202 -26.65 -7.57 -12.24
N GLN A 203 -26.93 -8.55 -11.37
CA GLN A 203 -26.90 -8.37 -9.92
C GLN A 203 -25.53 -7.92 -9.42
N PHE A 204 -24.46 -8.56 -9.90
CA PHE A 204 -23.10 -8.15 -9.55
C PHE A 204 -22.82 -6.72 -9.98
N ARG A 205 -23.14 -6.36 -11.24
CA ARG A 205 -22.81 -5.04 -11.81
C ARG A 205 -23.68 -3.91 -11.25
N HIS A 206 -24.96 -4.15 -11.00
CA HIS A 206 -25.93 -3.09 -10.65
C HIS A 206 -26.31 -3.06 -9.16
N VAL A 207 -26.09 -4.14 -8.42
CA VAL A 207 -26.36 -4.22 -6.97
C VAL A 207 -25.07 -4.33 -6.19
N THR A 208 -24.29 -5.42 -6.38
CA THR A 208 -23.13 -5.72 -5.56
C THR A 208 -22.04 -4.65 -5.70
N LEU A 209 -21.60 -4.38 -6.91
CA LEU A 209 -20.46 -3.48 -7.16
C LEU A 209 -20.74 -2.03 -6.75
N PRO A 210 -21.92 -1.44 -7.03
CA PRO A 210 -22.25 -0.10 -6.56
C PRO A 210 -22.31 0.02 -5.04
N LEU A 211 -22.95 -0.94 -4.35
CA LEU A 211 -23.05 -0.93 -2.89
C LEU A 211 -21.72 -1.21 -2.20
N LEU A 212 -20.84 -1.98 -2.84
CA LEU A 212 -19.49 -2.27 -2.33
C LEU A 212 -18.49 -1.14 -2.61
N THR A 213 -18.78 -0.22 -3.53
CA THR A 213 -17.85 0.83 -3.97
C THR A 213 -17.26 1.67 -2.84
N PRO A 214 -18.00 2.10 -1.81
CA PRO A 214 -17.41 2.88 -0.70
C PRO A 214 -16.31 2.08 0.02
N ILE A 215 -16.54 0.80 0.23
CA ILE A 215 -15.57 -0.09 0.88
C ILE A 215 -14.38 -0.37 -0.04
N ILE A 216 -14.63 -0.58 -1.34
CA ILE A 216 -13.56 -0.69 -2.36
C ILE A 216 -12.66 0.54 -2.32
N ALA A 217 -13.24 1.74 -2.31
CA ALA A 217 -12.45 2.97 -2.29
C ALA A 217 -11.56 3.06 -1.04
N VAL A 218 -12.10 2.76 0.14
CA VAL A 218 -11.33 2.79 1.39
C VAL A 218 -10.21 1.75 1.39
N VAL A 219 -10.53 0.47 1.12
CA VAL A 219 -9.53 -0.61 1.17
C VAL A 219 -8.45 -0.44 0.12
N MET A 220 -8.82 0.05 -1.07
CA MET A 220 -7.85 0.28 -2.14
C MET A 220 -6.98 1.50 -1.86
N THR A 221 -7.49 2.54 -1.20
CA THR A 221 -6.66 3.65 -0.73
C THR A 221 -5.56 3.14 0.21
N PHE A 222 -5.91 2.37 1.24
CA PHE A 222 -4.92 1.77 2.13
C PHE A 222 -3.95 0.84 1.38
N SER A 223 -4.47 0.01 0.47
CA SER A 223 -3.62 -0.88 -0.34
C SER A 223 -2.61 -0.11 -1.18
N VAL A 224 -3.01 0.98 -1.81
CA VAL A 224 -2.12 1.86 -2.60
C VAL A 224 -1.10 2.53 -1.69
N LEU A 225 -1.52 3.12 -0.57
CA LEU A 225 -0.61 3.80 0.37
C LEU A 225 0.48 2.85 0.90
N PHE A 226 0.08 1.67 1.39
CA PHE A 226 1.03 0.67 1.89
C PHE A 226 1.96 0.12 0.82
N THR A 227 1.48 0.00 -0.43
CA THR A 227 2.30 -0.50 -1.54
C THR A 227 3.27 0.57 -2.04
N PHE A 228 2.82 1.81 -2.14
CA PHE A 228 3.65 2.93 -2.59
C PHE A 228 4.84 3.18 -1.64
N THR A 229 4.63 2.97 -0.35
CA THR A 229 5.65 3.16 0.70
C THR A 229 6.32 1.85 1.13
N ASP A 230 6.18 0.76 0.34
CA ASP A 230 6.72 -0.55 0.70
C ASP A 230 8.26 -0.51 0.66
N PHE A 231 8.83 -0.43 1.85
CA PHE A 231 10.27 -0.45 2.06
C PHE A 231 10.78 -1.85 2.35
N GLN A 232 10.14 -2.52 3.32
CA GLN A 232 10.71 -3.69 3.97
C GLN A 232 10.82 -4.90 3.03
N LEU A 233 9.78 -5.12 2.20
CA LEU A 233 9.76 -6.23 1.27
C LEU A 233 10.87 -6.08 0.22
N ILE A 234 10.95 -4.90 -0.41
CA ILE A 234 11.95 -4.61 -1.44
C ILE A 234 13.37 -4.64 -0.88
N TYR A 235 13.57 -4.03 0.30
CA TYR A 235 14.90 -3.97 0.90
C TYR A 235 15.44 -5.35 1.28
N VAL A 236 14.60 -6.25 1.76
CA VAL A 236 15.02 -7.61 2.16
C VAL A 236 15.22 -8.51 0.95
N ILE A 237 14.34 -8.47 -0.07
CA ILE A 237 14.43 -9.39 -1.22
C ILE A 237 15.54 -8.97 -2.19
N THR A 238 15.64 -7.69 -2.56
CA THR A 238 16.48 -7.25 -3.66
C THR A 238 17.45 -6.12 -3.32
N ARG A 239 17.24 -5.40 -2.23
CA ARG A 239 17.94 -4.15 -1.89
C ARG A 239 17.91 -3.13 -3.03
N GLY A 240 16.87 -3.17 -3.88
CA GLY A 240 16.74 -2.30 -5.05
C GLY A 240 17.36 -2.84 -6.34
N GLY A 241 18.10 -3.96 -6.28
CA GLY A 241 18.74 -4.59 -7.44
C GLY A 241 17.78 -5.39 -8.33
N PRO A 242 18.28 -5.92 -9.46
CA PRO A 242 19.55 -5.60 -10.11
C PRO A 242 19.51 -4.22 -10.78
N LEU A 243 20.64 -3.55 -10.91
CA LEU A 243 20.78 -2.27 -11.65
C LEU A 243 19.72 -1.20 -11.23
N ASN A 244 19.39 -1.09 -9.96
CA ASN A 244 18.34 -0.22 -9.40
C ASN A 244 16.90 -0.53 -9.91
N ALA A 245 16.69 -1.68 -10.56
CA ALA A 245 15.42 -2.02 -11.21
C ALA A 245 14.25 -2.22 -10.25
N THR A 246 14.50 -2.46 -8.97
CA THR A 246 13.46 -2.64 -7.96
C THR A 246 13.49 -1.57 -6.87
N HIS A 247 14.38 -0.57 -6.96
CA HIS A 247 14.29 0.59 -6.07
C HIS A 247 12.95 1.27 -6.22
N LEU A 248 12.25 1.39 -5.10
CA LEU A 248 11.15 2.33 -4.94
C LEU A 248 11.67 3.64 -4.35
N MET A 249 10.92 4.72 -4.43
CA MET A 249 11.30 5.99 -3.81
C MET A 249 11.63 5.83 -2.33
N ALA A 250 10.88 5.01 -1.58
CA ALA A 250 11.14 4.73 -0.17
C ALA A 250 12.50 4.06 0.07
N THR A 251 12.87 3.05 -0.73
CA THR A 251 14.17 2.36 -0.60
C THR A 251 15.32 3.20 -1.11
N LEU A 252 15.11 4.01 -2.14
CA LEU A 252 16.11 4.94 -2.66
C LEU A 252 16.39 6.06 -1.64
N SER A 253 15.34 6.64 -1.03
CA SER A 253 15.50 7.63 0.05
C SER A 253 16.40 7.10 1.18
N PHE A 254 16.12 5.89 1.65
CA PHE A 254 16.94 5.25 2.69
C PHE A 254 18.38 5.02 2.22
N GLN A 255 18.56 4.54 1.00
CA GLN A 255 19.90 4.29 0.44
C GLN A 255 20.72 5.59 0.35
N ARG A 256 20.12 6.69 -0.12
CA ARG A 256 20.79 8.00 -0.20
C ARG A 256 21.09 8.59 1.18
N ALA A 257 20.09 8.59 2.07
CA ALA A 257 20.22 9.17 3.40
C ALA A 257 21.19 8.41 4.30
N ILE A 258 21.00 7.09 4.41
CA ILE A 258 21.68 6.27 5.43
C ILE A 258 22.91 5.61 4.85
N SER A 259 22.80 4.85 3.74
CA SER A 259 23.93 4.16 3.16
C SER A 259 24.90 5.11 2.45
N GLY A 260 24.38 6.13 1.76
CA GLY A 260 25.16 7.16 1.08
C GLY A 260 25.55 8.35 1.96
N GLY A 261 24.96 8.46 3.16
CA GLY A 261 25.23 9.54 4.10
C GLY A 261 24.69 10.91 3.70
N ALA A 262 23.93 11.03 2.60
CA ALA A 262 23.37 12.29 2.08
C ALA A 262 21.94 12.49 2.64
N LEU A 263 21.84 12.97 3.90
CA LEU A 263 20.57 13.13 4.60
C LEU A 263 19.62 14.09 3.87
N GLY A 264 20.14 15.18 3.31
CA GLY A 264 19.35 16.16 2.57
C GLY A 264 18.70 15.57 1.32
N GLU A 265 19.47 14.83 0.50
CA GLU A 265 18.96 14.16 -0.70
C GLU A 265 17.88 13.12 -0.34
N GLY A 266 18.16 12.26 0.65
CA GLY A 266 17.20 11.23 1.06
C GLY A 266 15.92 11.83 1.64
N ALA A 267 16.01 12.91 2.40
CA ALA A 267 14.87 13.66 2.90
C ALA A 267 14.05 14.27 1.75
N ALA A 268 14.72 14.87 0.75
CA ALA A 268 14.04 15.43 -0.43
C ALA A 268 13.28 14.36 -1.23
N ILE A 269 13.86 13.16 -1.39
CA ILE A 269 13.17 12.01 -2.02
C ILE A 269 11.91 11.64 -1.23
N SER A 270 12.00 11.56 0.10
CA SER A 270 10.84 11.25 0.95
C SER A 270 9.72 12.28 0.81
N ILE A 271 10.08 13.58 0.77
CA ILE A 271 9.10 14.66 0.59
C ILE A 271 8.46 14.61 -0.80
N ALA A 272 9.25 14.29 -1.83
CA ALA A 272 8.74 14.15 -3.19
C ALA A 272 7.69 13.04 -3.34
N MET A 273 7.60 12.09 -2.40
CA MET A 273 6.53 11.09 -2.36
C MET A 273 5.18 11.65 -1.90
N VAL A 274 5.19 12.69 -1.05
CA VAL A 274 3.99 13.20 -0.38
C VAL A 274 2.89 13.66 -1.36
N PRO A 275 3.18 14.42 -2.44
CA PRO A 275 2.16 14.80 -3.41
C PRO A 275 1.41 13.61 -4.03
N PHE A 276 2.11 12.51 -4.33
CA PHE A 276 1.49 11.30 -4.89
C PHE A 276 0.57 10.60 -3.88
N LEU A 277 0.99 10.54 -2.61
CA LEU A 277 0.17 9.96 -1.53
C LEU A 277 -1.08 10.81 -1.27
N LEU A 278 -0.93 12.14 -1.24
CA LEU A 278 -2.06 13.06 -1.11
C LEU A 278 -3.02 12.94 -2.30
N ALA A 279 -2.50 12.85 -3.52
CA ALA A 279 -3.33 12.66 -4.71
C ALA A 279 -4.15 11.37 -4.63
N ALA A 280 -3.56 10.26 -4.17
CA ALA A 280 -4.26 8.99 -3.97
C ALA A 280 -5.40 9.10 -2.93
N ILE A 281 -5.14 9.77 -1.81
CA ILE A 281 -6.14 10.01 -0.75
C ILE A 281 -7.27 10.90 -1.29
N MET A 282 -6.92 12.01 -1.95
CA MET A 282 -7.90 12.95 -2.50
C MET A 282 -8.78 12.31 -3.57
N PHE A 283 -8.19 11.50 -4.46
CA PHE A 283 -8.94 10.76 -5.47
C PHE A 283 -9.98 9.82 -4.83
N SER A 284 -9.59 9.11 -3.79
CA SER A 284 -10.51 8.25 -3.03
C SER A 284 -11.62 9.06 -2.35
N TYR A 285 -11.25 10.13 -1.65
CA TYR A 285 -12.19 10.97 -0.92
C TYR A 285 -13.23 11.62 -1.84
N PHE A 286 -12.81 12.25 -2.92
CA PHE A 286 -13.74 12.90 -3.87
C PHE A 286 -14.56 11.85 -4.66
N GLY A 287 -13.98 10.69 -4.95
CA GLY A 287 -14.72 9.59 -5.56
C GLY A 287 -15.88 9.10 -4.68
N LEU A 288 -15.68 9.07 -3.36
CA LEU A 288 -16.71 8.71 -2.38
C LEU A 288 -17.77 9.81 -2.22
N GLN A 289 -17.34 11.06 -2.10
CA GLN A 289 -18.28 12.18 -1.93
C GLN A 289 -19.23 12.34 -3.11
N ARG A 290 -18.75 12.27 -4.35
CA ARG A 290 -19.62 12.39 -5.53
C ARG A 290 -20.76 11.37 -5.53
N ARG A 291 -20.56 10.17 -5.02
CA ARG A 291 -21.59 9.14 -4.94
C ARG A 291 -22.55 9.35 -3.77
N ALA A 292 -22.07 9.80 -2.62
CA ALA A 292 -22.94 10.16 -1.49
C ALA A 292 -23.92 11.29 -1.86
N TRP A 293 -23.47 12.27 -2.62
CA TRP A 293 -24.35 13.34 -3.13
C TRP A 293 -25.38 12.82 -4.14
N GLN A 294 -25.03 11.87 -4.99
CA GLN A 294 -25.96 11.28 -5.95
C GLN A 294 -27.03 10.41 -5.27
N GLN A 295 -26.70 9.76 -4.14
CA GLN A 295 -27.65 8.97 -3.36
C GLN A 295 -28.52 9.81 -2.43
N GLY A 296 -28.00 10.87 -1.81
CA GLY A 296 -28.77 11.78 -0.97
C GLY A 296 -29.59 12.84 -1.72
N GLY A 297 -29.40 12.99 -3.04
CA GLY A 297 -30.21 13.86 -3.90
C GLY A 297 -31.46 13.18 -4.48
N ALA A 298 -31.57 11.84 -4.35
CA ALA A 298 -32.73 11.07 -4.78
C ALA A 298 -33.84 11.00 -3.71
N ASP A 299 -33.54 11.41 -2.47
CA ASP A 299 -34.47 11.43 -1.34
C ASP A 299 -35.00 12.84 -1.01
N LYS A 300 -34.86 13.81 -1.93
CA LYS A 300 -35.52 15.11 -1.92
C LYS A 300 -36.32 15.25 -3.22
#